data_7be474f5d8e82fc2b2a1287458e3716f
#
_entry.id   7be474f5d8e82fc2b2a1287458e3716f
#
_cell.length_a   1.000
_cell.length_b   1.000
_cell.length_c   1.000
_cell.angle_alpha   90.00
_cell.angle_beta   90.00
_cell.angle_gamma   90.00
#
_symmetry.space_group_name_H-M   'P 1'
#
loop_
_entity.id
_entity.type
_entity.pdbx_description
1 polymer ?
#
loop_
_entity_poly.entity_id
_entity_poly.type
_entity_poly.pdbx_seq_one_letter_code
_entity_poly.pdbx_strand_id
1 'polypeptide(L)'
;VVFVGAPYDGGTSHRPGARFGPQAIRTTDYLPHDASRPHLALGVDPLAELRCGDAGDVLMPPVDTEASLRRLEAAVHTVAATGAIPVILGGDHTITYPDATGVARHVGWGRVSLIHFDAHADTGDTQFGSLIGHGTPMRRLIESGAVRGDRFLQIGLRGYWPEPPTLAWMAEQQMRSFEMSEIVARGLDECLTEAFAIATDECDGVFLSVDVDVVDPGMAPGTGTPEPGGLTGRQLLDAVRRIAMSVPLAGIDVVEVSPPYDHAEVTAFLGNRVVLEALSGIAWRRRQQAGSPVRQPDAPLLEGR
;
A
#
# COMPACT_ATOMS: atom_id res chain seq x y z
N VAL A 1 3.57 -2.27 15.39
CA VAL A 1 3.92 -2.12 13.97
C VAL A 1 5.36 -2.59 13.76
N VAL A 2 5.63 -3.32 12.69
CA VAL A 2 7.00 -3.75 12.35
C VAL A 2 7.27 -3.46 10.88
N PHE A 3 8.33 -2.69 10.61
CA PHE A 3 8.82 -2.44 9.25
C PHE A 3 9.60 -3.65 8.74
N VAL A 4 9.41 -3.96 7.46
CA VAL A 4 10.13 -5.03 6.74
C VAL A 4 10.54 -4.49 5.38
N GLY A 5 11.82 -4.50 5.06
CA GLY A 5 12.27 -4.12 3.72
C GLY A 5 12.23 -5.30 2.76
N ALA A 6 11.72 -5.07 1.54
CA ALA A 6 11.63 -6.04 0.46
C ALA A 6 12.39 -5.54 -0.79
N PRO A 7 13.73 -5.58 -0.80
CA PRO A 7 14.57 -5.02 -1.86
C PRO A 7 14.59 -5.92 -3.11
N TYR A 8 13.48 -5.98 -3.83
CA TYR A 8 13.27 -6.81 -5.01
C TYR A 8 12.74 -5.98 -6.19
N ASP A 9 13.29 -6.20 -7.39
CA ASP A 9 12.79 -5.61 -8.64
C ASP A 9 12.99 -6.55 -9.85
N GLY A 10 13.00 -7.85 -9.55
CA GLY A 10 13.13 -8.88 -10.58
C GLY A 10 11.88 -9.06 -11.45
N GLY A 11 10.75 -8.50 -11.05
CA GLY A 11 9.50 -8.53 -11.79
C GLY A 11 9.24 -7.30 -12.67
N THR A 12 10.11 -6.29 -12.60
CA THR A 12 9.93 -5.01 -13.33
C THR A 12 9.96 -5.20 -14.85
N SER A 13 9.00 -4.58 -15.55
CA SER A 13 8.87 -4.69 -17.01
C SER A 13 9.59 -3.58 -17.79
N HIS A 14 9.83 -2.40 -17.17
CA HIS A 14 10.34 -1.23 -17.89
C HIS A 14 11.56 -0.60 -17.21
N ARG A 15 11.43 0.07 -16.07
CA ARG A 15 12.51 0.80 -15.39
C ARG A 15 12.89 0.12 -14.07
N PRO A 16 13.98 -0.67 -14.01
CA PRO A 16 14.42 -1.32 -12.78
C PRO A 16 15.01 -0.30 -11.80
N GLY A 17 15.00 -0.62 -10.52
CA GLY A 17 15.57 0.22 -9.46
C GLY A 17 14.72 0.27 -8.19
N ALA A 18 13.51 -0.31 -8.21
CA ALA A 18 12.64 -0.35 -7.04
C ALA A 18 13.25 -1.14 -5.85
N ARG A 19 14.22 -2.03 -6.10
CA ARG A 19 15.00 -2.69 -5.02
C ARG A 19 15.71 -1.72 -4.07
N PHE A 20 15.93 -0.48 -4.49
CA PHE A 20 16.52 0.57 -3.65
C PHE A 20 15.46 1.38 -2.87
N GLY A 21 14.18 1.12 -3.13
CA GLY A 21 13.06 1.77 -2.48
C GLY A 21 13.07 1.66 -0.95
N PRO A 22 13.28 0.46 -0.35
CA PRO A 22 13.31 0.30 1.10
C PRO A 22 14.31 1.22 1.79
N GLN A 23 15.52 1.32 1.25
CA GLN A 23 16.54 2.23 1.76
C GLN A 23 16.14 3.69 1.59
N ALA A 24 15.69 4.08 0.41
CA ALA A 24 15.32 5.45 0.11
C ALA A 24 14.18 5.94 1.03
N ILE A 25 13.11 5.16 1.19
CA ILE A 25 11.98 5.48 2.08
C ILE A 25 12.45 5.69 3.54
N ARG A 26 13.39 4.87 4.03
CA ARG A 26 13.92 5.00 5.39
C ARG A 26 14.80 6.24 5.57
N THR A 27 15.58 6.61 4.57
CA THR A 27 16.61 7.66 4.69
C THR A 27 16.14 9.06 4.33
N THR A 28 14.97 9.22 3.73
CA THR A 28 14.40 10.54 3.35
C THR A 28 13.69 11.25 4.50
N ASP A 29 13.65 10.71 5.71
CA ASP A 29 13.04 11.39 6.83
C ASP A 29 13.92 12.55 7.31
N TYR A 30 13.33 13.75 7.40
CA TYR A 30 13.98 14.96 7.91
C TYR A 30 13.44 15.39 9.27
N LEU A 31 12.49 14.66 9.84
CA LEU A 31 11.91 15.02 11.13
C LEU A 31 12.95 14.80 12.24
N PRO A 32 13.26 15.81 13.05
CA PRO A 32 14.09 15.58 14.22
C PRO A 32 13.33 14.74 15.25
N HIS A 33 13.95 13.66 15.71
CA HIS A 33 13.38 12.77 16.73
C HIS A 33 13.77 13.20 18.15
N ASP A 34 13.83 14.52 18.41
CA ASP A 34 14.25 15.13 19.66
C ASP A 34 13.07 15.47 20.59
N ALA A 35 11.83 15.42 20.07
CA ALA A 35 10.62 15.71 20.82
C ALA A 35 9.40 15.10 20.12
N SER A 36 8.24 15.15 20.79
CA SER A 36 6.97 14.75 20.18
C SER A 36 6.63 15.62 18.96
N ARG A 37 6.18 14.96 17.89
CA ARG A 37 5.80 15.57 16.60
C ARG A 37 4.40 15.11 16.19
N PRO A 38 3.35 15.58 16.86
CA PRO A 38 2.00 15.15 16.53
C PRO A 38 1.60 15.60 15.13
N HIS A 39 0.91 14.73 14.43
CA HIS A 39 0.30 15.00 13.14
C HIS A 39 -0.64 16.21 13.26
N LEU A 40 -0.47 17.22 12.41
CA LEU A 40 -1.19 18.51 12.57
C LEU A 40 -2.71 18.35 12.56
N ALA A 41 -3.26 17.53 11.65
CA ALA A 41 -4.71 17.35 11.56
C ALA A 41 -5.28 16.43 12.65
N LEU A 42 -4.54 15.43 13.11
CA LEU A 42 -5.03 14.41 14.05
C LEU A 42 -4.66 14.66 15.50
N GLY A 43 -3.61 15.45 15.75
CA GLY A 43 -3.13 15.72 17.10
C GLY A 43 -2.52 14.50 17.81
N VAL A 44 -2.15 13.46 17.05
CA VAL A 44 -1.50 12.24 17.55
C VAL A 44 -0.07 12.16 17.03
N ASP A 45 0.85 11.72 17.87
CA ASP A 45 2.21 11.38 17.47
C ASP A 45 2.29 9.86 17.28
N PRO A 46 2.34 9.37 16.03
CA PRO A 46 2.28 7.93 15.79
C PRO A 46 3.47 7.17 16.38
N LEU A 47 4.66 7.78 16.44
CA LEU A 47 5.86 7.13 16.96
C LEU A 47 5.89 7.08 18.49
N ALA A 48 5.17 7.99 19.16
CA ALA A 48 4.96 7.93 20.60
C ALA A 48 3.82 6.99 21.01
N GLU A 49 2.77 6.91 20.20
CA GLU A 49 1.56 6.12 20.48
C GLU A 49 1.70 4.63 20.10
N LEU A 50 2.49 4.34 19.06
CA LEU A 50 2.65 3.00 18.54
C LEU A 50 4.02 2.43 18.92
N ARG A 51 4.04 1.15 19.29
CA ARG A 51 5.30 0.41 19.44
C ARG A 51 5.77 0.03 18.03
N CYS A 52 6.77 0.75 17.53
CA CYS A 52 7.37 0.52 16.22
C CYS A 52 8.70 -0.22 16.36
N GLY A 53 8.96 -1.15 15.44
CA GLY A 53 10.24 -1.84 15.28
C GLY A 53 10.59 -1.97 13.81
N ASP A 54 11.85 -2.16 13.49
CA ASP A 54 12.34 -2.42 12.13
C ASP A 54 13.08 -3.76 12.11
N ALA A 55 12.60 -4.70 11.30
CA ALA A 55 13.17 -6.03 11.13
C ALA A 55 14.33 -6.05 10.10
N GLY A 56 14.61 -4.90 9.47
CA GLY A 56 15.60 -4.80 8.39
C GLY A 56 15.04 -5.33 7.06
N ASP A 57 15.94 -5.63 6.15
CA ASP A 57 15.60 -6.11 4.81
C ASP A 57 15.63 -7.64 4.74
N VAL A 58 14.65 -8.21 4.06
CA VAL A 58 14.64 -9.64 3.72
C VAL A 58 15.71 -9.92 2.66
N LEU A 59 16.46 -11.01 2.83
CA LEU A 59 17.42 -11.45 1.83
C LEU A 59 16.67 -11.99 0.60
N MET A 60 16.63 -11.19 -0.45
CA MET A 60 15.93 -11.49 -1.70
C MET A 60 16.92 -11.61 -2.88
N PRO A 61 17.47 -12.80 -3.14
CA PRO A 61 18.39 -12.99 -4.24
C PRO A 61 17.68 -12.77 -5.59
N PRO A 62 18.17 -11.83 -6.43
CA PRO A 62 17.47 -11.47 -7.68
C PRO A 62 17.48 -12.59 -8.73
N VAL A 63 18.37 -13.58 -8.57
CA VAL A 63 18.49 -14.74 -9.48
C VAL A 63 17.51 -15.88 -9.14
N ASP A 64 16.81 -15.79 -8.01
CA ASP A 64 15.85 -16.82 -7.56
C ASP A 64 14.59 -16.13 -7.02
N THR A 65 13.69 -15.84 -7.93
CA THR A 65 12.41 -15.18 -7.63
C THR A 65 11.59 -15.97 -6.62
N GLU A 66 11.48 -17.28 -6.81
CA GLU A 66 10.66 -18.13 -5.94
C GLU A 66 11.20 -18.17 -4.51
N ALA A 67 12.51 -18.30 -4.34
CA ALA A 67 13.12 -18.23 -3.01
C ALA A 67 12.95 -16.86 -2.36
N SER A 68 13.05 -15.78 -3.14
CA SER A 68 12.85 -14.40 -2.67
C SER A 68 11.44 -14.21 -2.13
N LEU A 69 10.41 -14.58 -2.91
CA LEU A 69 9.02 -14.44 -2.51
C LEU A 69 8.66 -15.32 -1.31
N ARG A 70 9.12 -16.58 -1.28
CA ARG A 70 8.91 -17.45 -0.10
C ARG A 70 9.51 -16.89 1.18
N ARG A 71 10.71 -16.28 1.12
CA ARG A 71 11.36 -15.65 2.28
C ARG A 71 10.59 -14.44 2.78
N LEU A 72 10.09 -13.63 1.84
CA LEU A 72 9.30 -12.46 2.19
C LEU A 72 7.97 -12.87 2.83
N GLU A 73 7.23 -13.82 2.25
CA GLU A 73 6.00 -14.37 2.83
C GLU A 73 6.23 -14.88 4.27
N ALA A 74 7.31 -15.63 4.47
CA ALA A 74 7.64 -16.16 5.80
C ALA A 74 7.97 -15.06 6.81
N ALA A 75 8.68 -14.01 6.39
CA ALA A 75 9.01 -12.86 7.24
C ALA A 75 7.74 -12.09 7.63
N VAL A 76 6.88 -11.77 6.64
CA VAL A 76 5.63 -11.06 6.87
C VAL A 76 4.69 -11.88 7.76
N HIS A 77 4.55 -13.19 7.49
CA HIS A 77 3.76 -14.07 8.35
C HIS A 77 4.29 -14.10 9.79
N THR A 78 5.61 -14.15 9.98
CA THR A 78 6.22 -14.12 11.32
C THR A 78 5.86 -12.85 12.07
N VAL A 79 5.88 -11.69 11.41
CA VAL A 79 5.46 -10.42 12.00
C VAL A 79 3.97 -10.46 12.34
N ALA A 80 3.11 -10.82 11.37
CA ALA A 80 1.66 -10.86 11.56
C ALA A 80 1.26 -11.81 12.71
N ALA A 81 1.90 -12.97 12.83
CA ALA A 81 1.65 -13.95 13.89
C ALA A 81 1.92 -13.42 15.31
N THR A 82 2.69 -12.33 15.46
CA THR A 82 2.85 -11.65 16.75
C THR A 82 1.69 -10.71 17.10
N GLY A 83 0.72 -10.52 16.20
CA GLY A 83 -0.32 -9.50 16.30
C GLY A 83 0.15 -8.10 15.93
N ALA A 84 1.39 -7.95 15.42
CA ALA A 84 1.86 -6.68 14.88
C ALA A 84 1.38 -6.49 13.44
N ILE A 85 1.18 -5.24 13.05
CA ILE A 85 0.88 -4.88 11.65
C ILE A 85 2.22 -4.81 10.92
N PRO A 86 2.49 -5.65 9.91
CA PRO A 86 3.64 -5.52 9.04
C PRO A 86 3.44 -4.30 8.12
N VAL A 87 4.49 -3.49 7.99
CA VAL A 87 4.61 -2.38 7.04
C VAL A 87 5.80 -2.69 6.14
N ILE A 88 5.50 -3.08 4.90
CA ILE A 88 6.51 -3.51 3.95
C ILE A 88 6.96 -2.31 3.11
N LEU A 89 8.27 -2.07 3.12
CA LEU A 89 8.89 -1.07 2.27
C LEU A 89 9.38 -1.81 1.02
N GLY A 90 8.68 -1.61 -0.08
CA GLY A 90 8.87 -2.39 -1.28
C GLY A 90 9.98 -1.90 -2.19
N GLY A 91 10.26 -2.77 -2.96
CA GLY A 91 10.52 -3.27 -4.26
C GLY A 91 9.43 -2.98 -5.29
N ASP A 92 9.52 -3.76 -6.36
CA ASP A 92 8.46 -3.73 -7.38
C ASP A 92 7.16 -4.40 -6.86
N HIS A 93 6.05 -4.22 -7.56
CA HIS A 93 4.74 -4.68 -7.10
C HIS A 93 4.59 -6.21 -6.99
N THR A 94 5.53 -6.99 -7.53
CA THR A 94 5.54 -8.46 -7.37
C THR A 94 5.46 -8.87 -5.90
N ILE A 95 6.00 -8.05 -4.99
CA ILE A 95 6.09 -8.37 -3.55
C ILE A 95 4.74 -8.41 -2.84
N THR A 96 3.71 -7.74 -3.34
CA THR A 96 2.39 -7.73 -2.71
C THR A 96 1.76 -9.12 -2.67
N TYR A 97 2.08 -10.00 -3.64
CA TYR A 97 1.61 -11.37 -3.60
C TYR A 97 2.07 -12.13 -2.35
N PRO A 98 3.37 -12.24 -2.02
CA PRO A 98 3.80 -12.87 -0.78
C PRO A 98 3.43 -12.08 0.48
N ASP A 99 3.36 -10.75 0.42
CA ASP A 99 3.05 -9.90 1.58
C ASP A 99 1.63 -10.13 2.07
N ALA A 100 0.64 -9.96 1.20
CA ALA A 100 -0.76 -10.19 1.56
C ALA A 100 -1.04 -11.67 1.85
N THR A 101 -0.34 -12.61 1.19
CA THR A 101 -0.41 -14.04 1.52
C THR A 101 0.11 -14.31 2.93
N GLY A 102 1.23 -13.69 3.32
CA GLY A 102 1.79 -13.82 4.67
C GLY A 102 0.82 -13.32 5.76
N VAL A 103 0.11 -12.23 5.49
CA VAL A 103 -0.94 -11.70 6.37
C VAL A 103 -2.16 -12.65 6.38
N ALA A 104 -2.62 -13.12 5.22
CA ALA A 104 -3.77 -14.01 5.11
C ALA A 104 -3.55 -15.35 5.84
N ARG A 105 -2.32 -15.85 5.89
CA ARG A 105 -1.97 -17.04 6.70
C ARG A 105 -2.21 -16.86 8.19
N HIS A 106 -2.15 -15.65 8.70
CA HIS A 106 -2.42 -15.33 10.10
C HIS A 106 -3.90 -15.02 10.33
N VAL A 107 -4.47 -14.13 9.52
CA VAL A 107 -5.85 -13.65 9.67
C VAL A 107 -6.87 -14.73 9.26
N GLY A 108 -6.58 -15.46 8.20
CA GLY A 108 -7.43 -16.47 7.57
C GLY A 108 -7.56 -16.25 6.07
N TRP A 109 -7.55 -17.35 5.30
CA TRP A 109 -7.72 -17.33 3.85
C TRP A 109 -9.11 -16.78 3.48
N GLY A 110 -9.15 -15.82 2.55
CA GLY A 110 -10.37 -15.13 2.13
C GLY A 110 -11.00 -14.22 3.20
N ARG A 111 -10.30 -14.00 4.34
CA ARG A 111 -10.73 -13.11 5.43
C ARG A 111 -10.01 -11.76 5.42
N VAL A 112 -9.05 -11.59 4.51
CA VAL A 112 -8.35 -10.32 4.26
C VAL A 112 -8.92 -9.71 2.99
N SER A 113 -9.37 -8.47 3.05
CA SER A 113 -9.65 -7.65 1.87
C SER A 113 -8.40 -6.88 1.46
N LEU A 114 -8.36 -6.42 0.22
CA LEU A 114 -7.24 -5.64 -0.28
C LEU A 114 -7.73 -4.33 -0.90
N ILE A 115 -7.17 -3.21 -0.43
CA ILE A 115 -7.31 -1.90 -1.06
C ILE A 115 -5.99 -1.59 -1.77
N HIS A 116 -6.06 -1.43 -3.08
CA HIS A 116 -4.95 -1.30 -3.99
C HIS A 116 -4.98 0.07 -4.68
N PHE A 117 -4.00 0.92 -4.39
CA PHE A 117 -3.76 2.17 -5.11
C PHE A 117 -2.72 1.94 -6.19
N ASP A 118 -3.09 2.18 -7.45
CA ASP A 118 -2.23 1.91 -8.58
C ASP A 118 -2.79 2.56 -9.87
N ALA A 119 -1.91 2.94 -10.78
CA ALA A 119 -2.29 3.26 -12.13
C ALA A 119 -2.70 2.01 -12.93
N HIS A 120 -2.16 0.85 -12.56
CA HIS A 120 -2.27 -0.43 -13.25
C HIS A 120 -3.14 -1.42 -12.47
N ALA A 121 -3.70 -2.41 -13.16
CA ALA A 121 -4.52 -3.42 -12.49
C ALA A 121 -3.71 -4.55 -11.85
N ASP A 122 -2.53 -4.85 -12.37
CA ASP A 122 -1.62 -5.91 -11.95
C ASP A 122 -2.24 -7.31 -11.86
N THR A 123 -3.25 -7.51 -12.70
CA THR A 123 -4.05 -8.73 -12.81
C THR A 123 -3.76 -9.54 -14.07
N GLY A 124 -2.64 -9.25 -14.74
CA GLY A 124 -2.20 -9.99 -15.91
C GLY A 124 -2.05 -11.50 -15.64
N ASP A 125 -2.37 -12.32 -16.64
CA ASP A 125 -2.17 -13.76 -16.51
C ASP A 125 -0.70 -14.12 -16.51
N THR A 126 0.05 -13.53 -17.44
CA THR A 126 1.51 -13.65 -17.53
C THR A 126 2.13 -12.31 -17.88
N GLN A 127 3.41 -12.15 -17.52
CA GLN A 127 4.26 -11.06 -17.96
C GLN A 127 5.51 -11.64 -18.61
N PHE A 128 5.71 -11.37 -19.91
CA PHE A 128 6.78 -11.96 -20.73
C PHE A 128 6.84 -13.50 -20.65
N GLY A 129 5.67 -14.16 -20.52
CA GLY A 129 5.56 -15.62 -20.39
C GLY A 129 5.80 -16.15 -18.97
N SER A 130 6.09 -15.30 -17.99
CA SER A 130 6.18 -15.68 -16.57
C SER A 130 4.86 -15.43 -15.85
N LEU A 131 4.47 -16.34 -14.95
CA LEU A 131 3.33 -16.15 -14.05
C LEU A 131 3.63 -15.08 -12.97
N ILE A 132 4.90 -14.81 -12.73
CA ILE A 132 5.38 -13.89 -11.69
C ILE A 132 6.07 -12.71 -12.35
N GLY A 133 5.59 -11.52 -12.04
CA GLY A 133 6.10 -10.22 -12.45
C GLY A 133 5.27 -9.13 -11.79
N HIS A 134 5.68 -7.86 -11.89
CA HIS A 134 4.97 -6.80 -11.19
C HIS A 134 3.56 -6.52 -11.76
N GLY A 135 3.27 -6.94 -13.01
CA GLY A 135 1.92 -6.83 -13.61
C GLY A 135 0.99 -8.02 -13.32
N THR A 136 1.38 -8.98 -12.45
CA THR A 136 0.61 -10.22 -12.23
C THR A 136 0.27 -10.55 -10.78
N PRO A 137 0.77 -9.84 -9.76
CA PRO A 137 0.69 -10.29 -8.37
C PRO A 137 -0.74 -10.37 -7.85
N MET A 138 -1.61 -9.47 -8.29
CA MET A 138 -3.00 -9.41 -7.81
C MET A 138 -3.81 -10.61 -8.31
N ARG A 139 -3.54 -11.06 -9.53
CA ARG A 139 -4.13 -12.30 -10.03
C ARG A 139 -3.67 -13.52 -9.23
N ARG A 140 -2.36 -13.64 -8.98
CA ARG A 140 -1.82 -14.74 -8.15
C ARG A 140 -2.42 -14.75 -6.74
N LEU A 141 -2.64 -13.57 -6.19
CA LEU A 141 -3.23 -13.43 -4.86
C LEU A 141 -4.68 -13.93 -4.80
N ILE A 142 -5.49 -13.58 -5.80
CA ILE A 142 -6.88 -14.03 -5.90
C ILE A 142 -6.95 -15.54 -6.21
N GLU A 143 -6.16 -16.02 -7.16
CA GLU A 143 -6.12 -17.44 -7.53
C GLU A 143 -5.64 -18.35 -6.38
N SER A 144 -4.78 -17.84 -5.50
CA SER A 144 -4.37 -18.57 -4.28
C SER A 144 -5.49 -18.69 -3.25
N GLY A 145 -6.51 -17.84 -3.31
CA GLY A 145 -7.57 -17.74 -2.31
C GLY A 145 -7.19 -16.94 -1.07
N ALA A 146 -6.01 -16.32 -1.03
CA ALA A 146 -5.59 -15.46 0.08
C ALA A 146 -6.51 -14.24 0.23
N VAL A 147 -6.87 -13.64 -0.90
CA VAL A 147 -7.85 -12.54 -1.01
C VAL A 147 -8.94 -12.95 -1.99
N ARG A 148 -10.20 -12.68 -1.66
CA ARG A 148 -11.33 -12.90 -2.56
C ARG A 148 -11.41 -11.77 -3.57
N GLY A 149 -11.78 -12.08 -4.82
CA GLY A 149 -11.94 -11.06 -5.87
C GLY A 149 -13.00 -10.01 -5.52
N ASP A 150 -14.13 -10.42 -4.93
CA ASP A 150 -15.22 -9.53 -4.48
C ASP A 150 -14.87 -8.70 -3.24
N ARG A 151 -13.66 -8.86 -2.69
CA ARG A 151 -13.08 -8.08 -1.59
C ARG A 151 -11.77 -7.40 -2.01
N PHE A 152 -11.56 -7.30 -3.32
CA PHE A 152 -10.41 -6.65 -3.93
C PHE A 152 -10.85 -5.31 -4.56
N LEU A 153 -10.34 -4.20 -4.04
CA LEU A 153 -10.71 -2.84 -4.40
C LEU A 153 -9.52 -2.15 -5.05
N GLN A 154 -9.66 -1.69 -6.29
CA GLN A 154 -8.61 -0.93 -7.00
C GLN A 154 -8.99 0.54 -7.11
N ILE A 155 -8.03 1.43 -6.89
CA ILE A 155 -8.23 2.88 -6.90
C ILE A 155 -7.12 3.53 -7.72
N GLY A 156 -7.50 4.21 -8.81
CA GLY A 156 -6.57 5.00 -9.61
C GLY A 156 -6.27 4.49 -11.00
N LEU A 157 -6.88 3.37 -11.42
CA LEU A 157 -6.66 2.76 -12.74
C LEU A 157 -6.82 3.79 -13.87
N ARG A 158 -5.89 3.76 -14.83
CA ARG A 158 -5.93 4.63 -16.02
C ARG A 158 -5.03 4.10 -17.14
N GLY A 159 -4.95 4.85 -18.22
CA GLY A 159 -4.10 4.47 -19.37
C GLY A 159 -4.76 3.43 -20.27
N TYR A 160 -3.97 2.47 -20.73
CA TYR A 160 -4.33 1.52 -21.80
C TYR A 160 -4.34 0.06 -21.36
N TRP A 161 -4.05 -0.22 -20.11
CA TRP A 161 -4.06 -1.55 -19.49
C TRP A 161 -5.16 -1.64 -18.43
N PRO A 162 -5.70 -2.85 -18.17
CA PRO A 162 -5.40 -4.12 -18.82
C PRO A 162 -6.18 -4.33 -20.14
N GLU A 163 -5.76 -5.33 -20.90
CA GLU A 163 -6.42 -5.76 -22.12
C GLU A 163 -7.78 -6.43 -21.87
N PRO A 164 -8.68 -6.52 -22.88
CA PRO A 164 -10.04 -7.04 -22.71
C PRO A 164 -10.16 -8.41 -22.06
N PRO A 165 -9.32 -9.42 -22.33
CA PRO A 165 -9.40 -10.71 -21.62
C PRO A 165 -9.15 -10.59 -20.12
N THR A 166 -8.22 -9.76 -19.70
CA THR A 166 -7.95 -9.49 -18.29
C THR A 166 -9.09 -8.74 -17.62
N LEU A 167 -9.70 -7.75 -18.30
CA LEU A 167 -10.91 -7.09 -17.81
C LEU A 167 -12.06 -8.06 -17.62
N ALA A 168 -12.26 -9.01 -18.55
CA ALA A 168 -13.28 -10.03 -18.41
C ALA A 168 -13.03 -10.93 -17.20
N TRP A 169 -11.78 -11.33 -16.97
CA TRP A 169 -11.40 -12.11 -15.78
C TRP A 169 -11.65 -11.32 -14.49
N MET A 170 -11.28 -10.04 -14.43
CA MET A 170 -11.54 -9.18 -13.27
C MET A 170 -13.05 -9.09 -12.97
N ALA A 171 -13.89 -8.99 -14.00
CA ALA A 171 -15.33 -8.98 -13.85
C ALA A 171 -15.88 -10.33 -13.33
N GLU A 172 -15.34 -11.47 -13.81
CA GLU A 172 -15.68 -12.81 -13.30
C GLU A 172 -15.32 -12.96 -11.81
N GLN A 173 -14.22 -12.32 -11.38
CA GLN A 173 -13.80 -12.28 -9.98
C GLN A 173 -14.62 -11.29 -9.13
N GLN A 174 -15.53 -10.53 -9.73
CA GLN A 174 -16.34 -9.50 -9.07
C GLN A 174 -15.50 -8.38 -8.42
N MET A 175 -14.33 -8.09 -8.97
CA MET A 175 -13.45 -7.02 -8.46
C MET A 175 -14.13 -5.66 -8.63
N ARG A 176 -13.90 -4.75 -7.67
CA ARG A 176 -14.36 -3.37 -7.76
C ARG A 176 -13.18 -2.44 -8.06
N SER A 177 -13.19 -1.85 -9.24
CA SER A 177 -12.15 -0.93 -9.69
C SER A 177 -12.73 0.47 -9.85
N PHE A 178 -12.12 1.44 -9.18
CA PHE A 178 -12.42 2.87 -9.31
C PHE A 178 -11.35 3.46 -10.24
N GLU A 179 -11.68 3.61 -11.51
CA GLU A 179 -10.79 4.26 -12.47
C GLU A 179 -10.77 5.79 -12.28
N MET A 180 -9.73 6.45 -12.81
CA MET A 180 -9.57 7.89 -12.60
C MET A 180 -10.72 8.72 -13.14
N SER A 181 -11.39 8.32 -14.24
CA SER A 181 -12.57 9.04 -14.76
C SER A 181 -13.75 8.97 -13.78
N GLU A 182 -13.96 7.83 -13.12
CA GLU A 182 -14.98 7.69 -12.07
C GLU A 182 -14.62 8.53 -10.84
N ILE A 183 -13.34 8.48 -10.41
CA ILE A 183 -12.86 9.27 -9.26
C ILE A 183 -13.03 10.77 -9.51
N VAL A 184 -12.73 11.24 -10.72
CA VAL A 184 -12.92 12.66 -11.09
C VAL A 184 -14.39 13.04 -11.09
N ALA A 185 -15.27 12.17 -11.56
CA ALA A 185 -16.70 12.45 -11.66
C ALA A 185 -17.43 12.42 -10.30
N ARG A 186 -17.06 11.48 -9.43
CA ARG A 186 -17.73 11.25 -8.13
C ARG A 186 -17.04 11.93 -6.96
N GLY A 187 -15.72 12.12 -7.06
CA GLY A 187 -14.86 12.49 -5.95
C GLY A 187 -14.27 11.26 -5.24
N LEU A 188 -12.99 11.38 -4.86
CA LEU A 188 -12.25 10.30 -4.19
C LEU A 188 -12.90 9.89 -2.86
N ASP A 189 -13.45 10.85 -2.11
CA ASP A 189 -14.07 10.58 -0.81
C ASP A 189 -15.30 9.68 -0.89
N GLU A 190 -16.11 9.82 -1.93
CA GLU A 190 -17.26 8.96 -2.15
C GLU A 190 -16.81 7.55 -2.55
N CYS A 191 -15.83 7.46 -3.46
CA CYS A 191 -15.24 6.17 -3.85
C CYS A 191 -14.65 5.42 -2.64
N LEU A 192 -13.93 6.12 -1.76
CA LEU A 192 -13.39 5.53 -0.54
C LEU A 192 -14.48 5.04 0.42
N THR A 193 -15.59 5.78 0.53
CA THR A 193 -16.71 5.37 1.39
C THR A 193 -17.33 4.06 0.91
N GLU A 194 -17.50 3.89 -0.40
CA GLU A 194 -17.94 2.62 -1.02
C GLU A 194 -16.90 1.52 -0.79
N ALA A 195 -15.61 1.83 -1.00
CA ALA A 195 -14.53 0.88 -0.80
C ALA A 195 -14.48 0.36 0.65
N PHE A 196 -14.69 1.22 1.66
CA PHE A 196 -14.71 0.80 3.07
C PHE A 196 -15.85 -0.18 3.37
N ALA A 197 -17.04 0.07 2.83
CA ALA A 197 -18.18 -0.81 3.02
C ALA A 197 -17.89 -2.22 2.48
N ILE A 198 -17.28 -2.31 1.28
CA ILE A 198 -16.92 -3.59 0.66
C ILE A 198 -15.76 -4.25 1.42
N ALA A 199 -14.70 -3.49 1.76
CA ALA A 199 -13.50 -4.02 2.38
C ALA A 199 -13.73 -4.57 3.80
N THR A 200 -14.74 -4.08 4.52
CA THR A 200 -15.06 -4.53 5.87
C THR A 200 -16.17 -5.57 5.94
N ASP A 201 -16.80 -5.88 4.82
CA ASP A 201 -17.86 -6.88 4.76
C ASP A 201 -17.23 -8.30 4.75
N GLU A 202 -17.60 -9.12 5.74
CA GLU A 202 -17.10 -10.48 5.94
C GLU A 202 -15.55 -10.62 5.99
N CYS A 203 -14.82 -9.55 6.27
CA CYS A 203 -13.36 -9.55 6.41
C CYS A 203 -12.92 -9.16 7.83
N ASP A 204 -11.85 -9.79 8.30
CA ASP A 204 -11.29 -9.56 9.64
C ASP A 204 -10.13 -8.55 9.61
N GLY A 205 -9.61 -8.25 8.43
CA GLY A 205 -8.53 -7.30 8.23
C GLY A 205 -8.45 -6.79 6.80
N VAL A 206 -7.84 -5.62 6.65
CA VAL A 206 -7.60 -4.97 5.37
C VAL A 206 -6.10 -4.90 5.10
N PHE A 207 -5.65 -5.37 3.95
CA PHE A 207 -4.31 -5.11 3.44
C PHE A 207 -4.36 -3.88 2.54
N LEU A 208 -3.51 -2.90 2.81
CA LEU A 208 -3.37 -1.69 2.00
C LEU A 208 -2.10 -1.78 1.17
N SER A 209 -2.25 -1.87 -0.15
CA SER A 209 -1.14 -1.81 -1.09
C SER A 209 -1.12 -0.46 -1.79
N VAL A 210 0.03 0.21 -1.79
CA VAL A 210 0.21 1.54 -2.36
C VAL A 210 1.35 1.53 -3.35
N ASP A 211 1.00 1.46 -4.64
CA ASP A 211 1.94 1.81 -5.70
C ASP A 211 2.04 3.34 -5.80
N VAL A 212 3.26 3.85 -5.79
CA VAL A 212 3.47 5.30 -5.87
C VAL A 212 3.10 5.87 -7.24
N ASP A 213 3.00 5.04 -8.27
CA ASP A 213 2.60 5.47 -9.61
C ASP A 213 1.11 5.77 -9.76
N VAL A 214 0.29 5.47 -8.74
CA VAL A 214 -1.09 6.00 -8.64
C VAL A 214 -1.09 7.53 -8.69
N VAL A 215 -0.02 8.16 -8.21
CA VAL A 215 0.19 9.61 -8.27
C VAL A 215 0.69 10.00 -9.65
N ASP A 216 0.27 11.20 -10.10
CA ASP A 216 0.74 11.77 -11.36
C ASP A 216 2.29 11.88 -11.38
N PRO A 217 2.96 11.47 -12.47
CA PRO A 217 4.42 11.49 -12.56
C PRO A 217 5.03 12.90 -12.44
N GLY A 218 4.25 13.95 -12.56
CA GLY A 218 4.68 15.30 -12.22
C GLY A 218 4.96 15.52 -10.73
N MET A 219 4.45 14.63 -9.86
CA MET A 219 4.62 14.65 -8.40
C MET A 219 5.34 13.42 -7.86
N ALA A 220 5.32 12.29 -8.58
CA ALA A 220 6.01 11.05 -8.22
C ALA A 220 6.73 10.46 -9.45
N PRO A 221 7.83 11.10 -9.92
CA PRO A 221 8.54 10.64 -11.12
C PRO A 221 9.38 9.39 -10.91
N GLY A 222 9.75 9.07 -9.67
CA GLY A 222 10.67 7.99 -9.30
C GLY A 222 9.99 6.62 -9.22
N THR A 223 9.44 6.17 -10.35
CA THR A 223 8.77 4.87 -10.45
C THR A 223 9.12 4.15 -11.76
N GLY A 224 8.80 2.84 -11.82
CA GLY A 224 9.12 1.97 -12.94
C GLY A 224 8.26 2.19 -14.16
N THR A 225 6.97 2.39 -13.98
CA THR A 225 5.95 2.49 -15.05
C THR A 225 5.03 3.70 -14.83
N PRO A 226 5.56 4.93 -14.95
CA PRO A 226 4.77 6.13 -14.70
C PRO A 226 3.64 6.31 -15.73
N GLU A 227 2.42 6.58 -15.28
CA GLU A 227 1.26 6.85 -16.13
C GLU A 227 0.68 8.24 -15.81
N PRO A 228 0.54 9.16 -16.78
CA PRO A 228 -0.02 10.49 -16.55
C PRO A 228 -1.49 10.51 -16.13
N GLY A 229 -1.93 11.61 -15.49
CA GLY A 229 -3.32 11.82 -15.12
C GLY A 229 -3.75 11.15 -13.82
N GLY A 230 -2.80 10.92 -12.92
CA GLY A 230 -3.03 10.28 -11.62
C GLY A 230 -3.56 11.19 -10.52
N LEU A 231 -3.61 10.66 -9.31
CA LEU A 231 -3.89 11.42 -8.11
C LEU A 231 -2.79 12.44 -7.83
N THR A 232 -3.13 13.49 -7.11
CA THR A 232 -2.11 14.34 -6.48
C THR A 232 -1.53 13.64 -5.25
N GLY A 233 -0.30 13.97 -4.88
CA GLY A 233 0.28 13.49 -3.61
C GLY A 233 -0.59 13.83 -2.39
N ARG A 234 -1.27 15.00 -2.39
CA ARG A 234 -2.20 15.38 -1.32
C ARG A 234 -3.39 14.43 -1.23
N GLN A 235 -4.00 14.08 -2.36
CA GLN A 235 -5.14 13.14 -2.40
C GLN A 235 -4.74 11.75 -1.90
N LEU A 236 -3.56 11.25 -2.30
CA LEU A 236 -3.07 9.95 -1.81
C LEU A 236 -2.86 9.97 -0.29
N LEU A 237 -2.17 10.98 0.24
CA LEU A 237 -1.88 11.07 1.68
C LEU A 237 -3.17 11.18 2.50
N ASP A 238 -4.16 11.96 2.07
CA ASP A 238 -5.45 12.07 2.74
C ASP A 238 -6.24 10.75 2.67
N ALA A 239 -6.19 10.05 1.52
CA ALA A 239 -6.85 8.76 1.35
C ALA A 239 -6.26 7.70 2.28
N VAL A 240 -4.93 7.56 2.32
CA VAL A 240 -4.22 6.62 3.20
C VAL A 240 -4.54 6.88 4.67
N ARG A 241 -4.48 8.15 5.10
CA ARG A 241 -4.85 8.54 6.47
C ARG A 241 -6.30 8.13 6.79
N ARG A 242 -7.23 8.44 5.89
CA ARG A 242 -8.65 8.14 6.05
C ARG A 242 -8.91 6.63 6.10
N ILE A 243 -8.24 5.82 5.27
CA ILE A 243 -8.30 4.36 5.31
C ILE A 243 -7.85 3.86 6.68
N ALA A 244 -6.67 4.28 7.13
CA ALA A 244 -6.10 3.83 8.39
C ALA A 244 -6.93 4.22 9.63
N MET A 245 -7.69 5.31 9.55
CA MET A 245 -8.65 5.72 10.58
C MET A 245 -9.92 4.88 10.55
N SER A 246 -10.35 4.40 9.37
CA SER A 246 -11.69 3.84 9.16
C SER A 246 -11.72 2.31 9.21
N VAL A 247 -10.68 1.61 8.73
CA VAL A 247 -10.68 0.14 8.60
C VAL A 247 -9.60 -0.53 9.46
N PRO A 248 -9.78 -1.82 9.81
CA PRO A 248 -8.78 -2.58 10.58
C PRO A 248 -7.62 -3.01 9.68
N LEU A 249 -6.59 -2.17 9.55
CA LEU A 249 -5.41 -2.54 8.77
C LEU A 249 -4.69 -3.73 9.40
N ALA A 250 -4.50 -4.79 8.60
CA ALA A 250 -3.77 -6.00 8.96
C ALA A 250 -2.36 -6.06 8.35
N GLY A 251 -2.10 -5.29 7.31
CA GLY A 251 -0.81 -5.13 6.66
C GLY A 251 -0.83 -3.94 5.69
N ILE A 252 0.36 -3.45 5.36
CA ILE A 252 0.55 -2.32 4.44
C ILE A 252 1.81 -2.59 3.64
N ASP A 253 1.78 -2.32 2.33
CA ASP A 253 3.00 -2.15 1.57
C ASP A 253 3.03 -0.79 0.82
N VAL A 254 4.24 -0.31 0.53
CA VAL A 254 4.50 0.84 -0.33
C VAL A 254 5.52 0.38 -1.36
N VAL A 255 5.13 0.36 -2.62
CA VAL A 255 5.88 -0.27 -3.70
C VAL A 255 6.23 0.69 -4.83
N GLU A 256 7.07 0.24 -5.73
CA GLU A 256 7.52 0.91 -6.97
C GLU A 256 8.28 2.23 -6.76
N VAL A 257 8.73 2.55 -5.54
CA VAL A 257 9.66 3.66 -5.35
C VAL A 257 11.00 3.28 -5.98
N SER A 258 11.34 3.93 -7.10
CA SER A 258 12.55 3.67 -7.89
C SER A 258 13.50 4.86 -7.88
N PRO A 259 14.45 4.93 -6.91
CA PRO A 259 15.34 6.08 -6.71
C PRO A 259 16.16 6.49 -7.94
N PRO A 260 16.59 5.58 -8.86
CA PRO A 260 17.31 5.99 -10.06
C PRO A 260 16.55 6.96 -10.98
N TYR A 261 15.22 7.02 -10.87
CA TYR A 261 14.37 7.91 -11.68
C TYR A 261 13.75 9.03 -10.82
N ASP A 262 14.06 9.05 -9.52
CA ASP A 262 13.57 10.07 -8.61
C ASP A 262 14.42 11.34 -8.70
N HIS A 263 13.75 12.48 -8.75
CA HIS A 263 14.41 13.78 -8.76
C HIS A 263 14.28 14.44 -7.40
N ALA A 264 15.40 14.74 -6.78
CA ALA A 264 15.45 15.34 -5.44
C ALA A 264 14.64 14.54 -4.40
N GLU A 265 14.61 13.22 -4.54
CA GLU A 265 13.96 12.28 -3.60
C GLU A 265 12.45 12.51 -3.41
N VAL A 266 11.78 13.20 -4.35
CA VAL A 266 10.37 13.59 -4.24
C VAL A 266 9.46 12.39 -4.04
N THR A 267 9.71 11.30 -4.79
CA THR A 267 8.91 10.07 -4.70
C THR A 267 9.23 9.29 -3.42
N ALA A 268 10.49 9.23 -3.03
CA ALA A 268 10.90 8.59 -1.77
C ALA A 268 10.29 9.32 -0.55
N PHE A 269 10.26 10.66 -0.55
CA PHE A 269 9.54 11.45 0.45
C PHE A 269 8.05 11.14 0.46
N LEU A 270 7.42 11.01 -0.70
CA LEU A 270 6.01 10.63 -0.78
C LEU A 270 5.78 9.25 -0.13
N GLY A 271 6.59 8.24 -0.48
CA GLY A 271 6.53 6.92 0.12
C GLY A 271 6.69 6.94 1.64
N ASN A 272 7.66 7.70 2.15
CA ASN A 272 7.84 7.91 3.59
C ASN A 272 6.58 8.54 4.23
N ARG A 273 5.97 9.55 3.58
CA ARG A 273 4.76 10.21 4.11
C ARG A 273 3.53 9.31 4.03
N VAL A 274 3.40 8.44 3.02
CA VAL A 274 2.35 7.40 2.98
C VAL A 274 2.42 6.53 4.23
N VAL A 275 3.61 6.08 4.61
CA VAL A 275 3.81 5.31 5.84
C VAL A 275 3.40 6.10 7.07
N LEU A 276 3.86 7.35 7.22
CA LEU A 276 3.53 8.18 8.39
C LEU A 276 2.04 8.52 8.49
N GLU A 277 1.35 8.75 7.37
CA GLU A 277 -0.10 8.96 7.36
C GLU A 277 -0.86 7.69 7.80
N ALA A 278 -0.43 6.52 7.33
CA ALA A 278 -1.00 5.24 7.77
C ALA A 278 -0.81 5.04 9.28
N LEU A 279 0.41 5.23 9.78
CA LEU A 279 0.70 5.13 11.22
C LEU A 279 -0.11 6.12 12.04
N SER A 280 -0.24 7.37 11.57
CA SER A 280 -1.03 8.40 12.25
C SER A 280 -2.52 8.04 12.33
N GLY A 281 -3.08 7.50 11.23
CA GLY A 281 -4.45 7.00 11.21
C GLY A 281 -4.67 5.80 12.15
N ILE A 282 -3.73 4.85 12.19
CA ILE A 282 -3.76 3.70 13.11
C ILE A 282 -3.72 4.18 14.58
N ALA A 283 -2.83 5.12 14.91
CA ALA A 283 -2.70 5.67 16.25
C ALA A 283 -3.99 6.39 16.66
N TRP A 284 -4.53 7.23 15.78
CA TRP A 284 -5.79 7.93 16.01
C TRP A 284 -6.96 6.96 16.27
N ARG A 285 -7.11 5.93 15.42
CA ARG A 285 -8.15 4.91 15.55
C ARG A 285 -8.04 4.16 16.86
N ARG A 286 -6.84 3.78 17.29
CA ARG A 286 -6.60 3.11 18.57
C ARG A 286 -6.99 4.00 19.76
N ARG A 287 -6.63 5.28 19.74
CA ARG A 287 -7.04 6.25 20.78
C ARG A 287 -8.55 6.38 20.84
N GLN A 288 -9.21 6.52 19.68
CA GLN A 288 -10.67 6.61 19.60
C GLN A 288 -11.35 5.36 20.19
N GLN A 289 -10.87 4.17 19.83
CA GLN A 289 -11.39 2.90 20.35
C GLN A 289 -11.19 2.73 21.87
N ALA A 290 -10.11 3.30 22.39
CA ALA A 290 -9.84 3.34 23.83
C ALA A 290 -10.63 4.42 24.58
N GLY A 291 -11.49 5.19 23.91
CA GLY A 291 -12.24 6.30 24.49
C GLY A 291 -11.38 7.53 24.86
N SER A 292 -10.15 7.59 24.39
CA SER A 292 -9.26 8.73 24.63
C SER A 292 -9.61 9.90 23.70
N PRO A 293 -9.42 11.16 24.12
CA PRO A 293 -9.68 12.31 23.28
C PRO A 293 -8.83 12.28 22.00
N VAL A 294 -9.49 12.53 20.87
CA VAL A 294 -8.85 12.66 19.55
C VAL A 294 -9.31 13.95 18.88
N ARG A 295 -8.43 14.58 18.13
CA ARG A 295 -8.80 15.69 17.28
C ARG A 295 -9.46 15.16 15.99
N GLN A 296 -10.54 15.82 15.55
CA GLN A 296 -11.13 15.52 14.25
C GLN A 296 -10.30 16.17 13.14
N PRO A 297 -10.13 15.48 11.99
CA PRO A 297 -9.24 15.95 10.92
C PRO A 297 -9.61 17.31 10.32
N ASP A 298 -10.90 17.66 10.34
CA ASP A 298 -11.48 18.90 9.81
C ASP A 298 -11.59 20.00 10.85
N ALA A 299 -11.27 19.73 12.11
CA ALA A 299 -11.31 20.73 13.17
C ALA A 299 -10.24 21.82 12.95
N PRO A 300 -10.55 23.11 13.17
CA PRO A 300 -9.58 24.19 13.09
C PRO A 300 -8.36 23.96 13.99
N LEU A 301 -7.16 24.27 13.49
CA LEU A 301 -5.89 23.94 14.18
C LEU A 301 -5.78 24.58 15.56
N LEU A 302 -6.29 25.79 15.75
CA LEU A 302 -6.10 26.60 16.96
C LEU A 302 -7.36 26.71 17.83
N GLU A 303 -8.47 26.06 17.49
CA GLU A 303 -9.65 26.01 18.34
C GLU A 303 -9.44 25.05 19.51
N GLY A 304 -9.67 25.55 20.74
CA GLY A 304 -9.65 24.71 21.96
C GLY A 304 -8.28 24.48 22.59
N ARG A 305 -7.35 25.43 22.44
CA ARG A 305 -6.11 25.48 23.23
C ARG A 305 -6.23 26.40 24.40
#